data_9c85575efe206a01d2d6682d97d7eb92
#
_entry.id   9c85575efe206a01d2d6682d97d7eb92
#
_cell.length_a   1.000
_cell.length_b   1.000
_cell.length_c   1.000
_cell.angle_alpha   90.00
_cell.angle_beta   90.00
_cell.angle_gamma   90.00
#
_symmetry.space_group_name_H-M   'P 1'
#
loop_
_entity.id
_entity.type
_entity.pdbx_description
1 polymer ?
#
loop_
_entity_poly.entity_id
_entity_poly.type
_entity_poly.pdbx_seq_one_letter_code
_entity_poly.pdbx_strand_id
1 'polypeptide(L)'
;FTCTLPGLDPISDKLQVKMICLDDVAKKKNAELIQLDRDKFDEIDHRLINEAVEAYKARRGNVEIDIPKDHGYDKSLTGVSEKNLKEFLGGNWKPLIDLIADGTIKGVVGVVGCSNMTAGGHDVHTVELVKELIKKDILVLSAGCSTGGLENVGLMSPGAEELAGENLKAVCK
;
A
#
# COMPACT_ATOMS: atom_id res chain seq x y z
N PHE A 1 3.34 -4.58 10.40
CA PHE A 1 4.34 -3.78 9.65
C PHE A 1 5.36 -3.19 10.60
N THR A 2 6.54 -3.76 10.67
CA THR A 2 7.59 -3.38 11.64
C THR A 2 8.18 -1.99 11.39
N CYS A 3 8.14 -1.49 10.17
CA CYS A 3 8.71 -0.19 9.78
C CYS A 3 7.94 1.03 10.32
N THR A 4 6.63 0.90 10.57
CA THR A 4 5.78 1.99 11.07
C THR A 4 5.64 1.98 12.60
N LEU A 5 5.93 0.88 13.26
CA LEU A 5 5.71 0.68 14.69
C LEU A 5 6.45 1.67 15.62
N PRO A 6 7.70 2.09 15.34
CA PRO A 6 8.40 3.03 16.23
C PRO A 6 7.71 4.37 16.43
N GLY A 7 6.94 4.82 15.44
CA GLY A 7 6.22 6.10 15.51
C GLY A 7 4.82 6.01 16.11
N LEU A 8 4.30 4.81 16.35
CA LEU A 8 2.90 4.63 16.78
C LEU A 8 2.67 4.94 18.26
N ASP A 9 3.65 4.69 19.14
CA ASP A 9 3.49 4.95 20.58
C ASP A 9 3.14 6.42 20.88
N PRO A 10 3.90 7.43 20.39
CA PRO A 10 3.54 8.82 20.56
C PRO A 10 2.22 9.22 19.92
N ILE A 11 1.90 8.65 18.76
CA ILE A 11 0.64 8.92 18.04
C ILE A 11 -0.54 8.33 18.83
N SER A 12 -0.38 7.12 19.36
CA SER A 12 -1.38 6.45 20.19
C SER A 12 -1.73 7.30 21.40
N ASP A 13 -0.73 7.80 22.12
CA ASP A 13 -0.93 8.64 23.30
C ASP A 13 -1.61 9.98 22.94
N LYS A 14 -1.13 10.65 21.90
CA LYS A 14 -1.65 11.95 21.47
C LYS A 14 -3.08 11.86 20.95
N LEU A 15 -3.38 10.85 20.16
CA LEU A 15 -4.68 10.68 19.52
C LEU A 15 -5.63 9.75 20.28
N GLN A 16 -5.21 9.25 21.42
CA GLN A 16 -5.97 8.29 22.25
C GLN A 16 -6.45 7.09 21.43
N VAL A 17 -5.56 6.57 20.58
CA VAL A 17 -5.82 5.39 19.76
C VAL A 17 -5.39 4.15 20.52
N LYS A 18 -6.29 3.21 20.70
CA LYS A 18 -5.97 1.91 21.28
C LYS A 18 -5.16 1.08 20.29
N MET A 19 -4.01 0.58 20.73
CA MET A 19 -3.18 -0.32 19.93
C MET A 19 -3.34 -1.75 20.42
N ILE A 20 -3.58 -2.67 19.51
CA ILE A 20 -3.69 -4.10 19.76
C ILE A 20 -2.75 -4.83 18.81
N CYS A 21 -1.95 -5.74 19.37
CA CYS A 21 -1.13 -6.66 18.61
C CYS A 21 -1.71 -8.07 18.70
N LEU A 22 -1.77 -8.76 17.59
CA LEU A 22 -2.20 -10.16 17.50
C LEU A 22 -1.04 -11.15 17.59
N ASP A 23 0.18 -10.62 17.68
CA ASP A 23 1.42 -11.35 17.75
C ASP A 23 2.38 -10.60 18.69
N ASP A 24 3.15 -11.32 19.49
CA ASP A 24 4.09 -10.77 20.45
C ASP A 24 5.36 -10.19 19.81
N VAL A 25 5.71 -10.65 18.61
CA VAL A 25 6.89 -10.17 17.85
C VAL A 25 6.83 -8.66 17.60
N ALA A 26 5.65 -8.14 17.35
CA ALA A 26 5.43 -6.73 17.04
C ALA A 26 4.88 -5.91 18.22
N LYS A 27 4.75 -6.50 19.40
CA LYS A 27 4.17 -5.81 20.56
C LYS A 27 5.00 -4.60 20.99
N LYS A 28 4.35 -3.47 21.16
CA LYS A 28 4.89 -2.23 21.71
C LYS A 28 4.45 -2.03 23.15
N LYS A 29 5.13 -1.10 23.84
CA LYS A 29 4.87 -0.80 25.26
C LYS A 29 3.40 -0.45 25.52
N ASN A 30 2.79 0.34 24.63
CA ASN A 30 1.42 0.82 24.76
C ASN A 30 0.40 -0.09 24.07
N ALA A 31 0.81 -1.24 23.56
CA ALA A 31 -0.07 -2.17 22.86
C ALA A 31 -0.53 -3.30 23.79
N GLU A 32 -1.82 -3.61 23.74
CA GLU A 32 -2.38 -4.83 24.31
C GLU A 32 -2.08 -6.02 23.40
N LEU A 33 -1.69 -7.15 23.95
CA LEU A 33 -1.53 -8.39 23.19
C LEU A 33 -2.80 -9.23 23.30
N ILE A 34 -3.41 -9.50 22.16
CA ILE A 34 -4.45 -10.51 22.00
C ILE A 34 -3.86 -11.62 21.15
N GLN A 35 -3.47 -12.72 21.77
CA GLN A 35 -2.85 -13.82 21.04
C GLN A 35 -3.82 -14.40 20.01
N LEU A 36 -3.41 -14.46 18.76
CA LEU A 36 -4.21 -15.04 17.70
C LEU A 36 -4.34 -16.56 17.88
N ASP A 37 -5.58 -17.03 17.98
CA ASP A 37 -5.94 -18.43 18.08
C ASP A 37 -6.90 -18.78 16.93
N ARG A 38 -6.51 -19.71 16.08
CA ARG A 38 -7.28 -20.08 14.89
C ARG A 38 -8.62 -20.72 15.20
N ASP A 39 -8.73 -21.36 16.34
CA ASP A 39 -9.97 -22.01 16.78
C ASP A 39 -10.98 -21.01 17.41
N LYS A 40 -10.53 -19.75 17.60
CA LYS A 40 -11.30 -18.66 18.24
C LYS A 40 -11.39 -17.40 17.39
N PHE A 41 -11.28 -17.51 16.09
CA PHE A 41 -11.31 -16.34 15.22
C PHE A 41 -12.55 -15.48 15.42
N ASP A 42 -13.72 -16.09 15.45
CA ASP A 42 -14.98 -15.34 15.62
C ASP A 42 -15.01 -14.58 16.95
N GLU A 43 -14.53 -15.18 18.05
CA GLU A 43 -14.46 -14.52 19.34
C GLU A 43 -13.46 -13.35 19.33
N ILE A 44 -12.30 -13.55 18.71
CA ILE A 44 -11.25 -12.53 18.57
C ILE A 44 -11.75 -11.38 17.70
N ASP A 45 -12.40 -11.66 16.58
CA ASP A 45 -12.95 -10.64 15.68
C ASP A 45 -14.02 -9.80 16.36
N HIS A 46 -14.96 -10.43 17.06
CA HIS A 46 -15.96 -9.70 17.84
C HIS A 46 -15.33 -8.83 18.93
N ARG A 47 -14.29 -9.34 19.59
CA ARG A 47 -13.55 -8.57 20.58
C ARG A 47 -12.87 -7.35 19.95
N LEU A 48 -12.19 -7.51 18.81
CA LEU A 48 -11.52 -6.41 18.11
C LEU A 48 -12.49 -5.32 17.68
N ILE A 49 -13.66 -5.70 17.17
CA ILE A 49 -14.72 -4.76 16.79
C ILE A 49 -15.21 -3.99 18.00
N ASN A 50 -15.49 -4.67 19.10
CA ASN A 50 -15.95 -4.03 20.34
C ASN A 50 -14.90 -3.06 20.90
N GLU A 51 -13.63 -3.46 20.93
CA GLU A 51 -12.51 -2.61 21.35
C GLU A 51 -12.38 -1.35 20.47
N ALA A 52 -12.56 -1.47 19.17
CA ALA A 52 -12.54 -0.33 18.26
C ALA A 52 -13.70 0.64 18.54
N VAL A 53 -14.90 0.13 18.78
CA VAL A 53 -16.10 0.94 19.11
C VAL A 53 -15.91 1.65 20.45
N GLU A 54 -15.44 0.96 21.47
CA GLU A 54 -15.22 1.55 22.80
C GLU A 54 -14.09 2.60 22.76
N ALA A 55 -12.99 2.34 22.05
CA ALA A 55 -11.94 3.32 21.85
C ALA A 55 -12.43 4.58 21.12
N TYR A 56 -13.30 4.42 20.12
CA TYR A 56 -13.93 5.55 19.43
C TYR A 56 -14.81 6.37 20.39
N LYS A 57 -15.66 5.71 21.19
CA LYS A 57 -16.52 6.40 22.15
C LYS A 57 -15.70 7.15 23.20
N ALA A 58 -14.63 6.54 23.73
CA ALA A 58 -13.78 7.13 24.76
C ALA A 58 -13.06 8.38 24.29
N ARG A 59 -12.56 8.41 23.02
CA ARG A 59 -11.85 9.57 22.47
C ARG A 59 -12.75 10.66 21.90
N ARG A 60 -14.02 10.35 21.62
CA ARG A 60 -14.94 11.28 20.98
C ARG A 60 -15.14 12.55 21.80
N GLY A 61 -14.83 13.69 21.23
CA GLY A 61 -14.88 14.99 21.90
C GLY A 61 -13.66 15.33 22.77
N ASN A 62 -12.75 14.39 23.00
CA ASN A 62 -11.52 14.61 23.78
C ASN A 62 -10.29 14.84 22.90
N VAL A 63 -10.38 14.46 21.64
CA VAL A 63 -9.29 14.59 20.68
C VAL A 63 -9.82 15.25 19.42
N GLU A 64 -9.15 16.30 18.99
CA GLU A 64 -9.40 16.92 17.70
C GLU A 64 -8.77 16.06 16.61
N ILE A 65 -9.60 15.65 15.65
CA ILE A 65 -9.17 14.86 14.49
C ILE A 65 -9.39 15.70 13.26
N ASP A 66 -8.32 16.15 12.65
CA ASP A 66 -8.34 16.80 11.35
C ASP A 66 -8.05 15.74 10.28
N ILE A 67 -9.06 15.45 9.47
CA ILE A 67 -8.93 14.59 8.29
C ILE A 67 -8.95 15.52 7.09
N PRO A 68 -7.81 15.73 6.43
CA PRO A 68 -7.75 16.57 5.24
C PRO A 68 -8.77 16.08 4.20
N LYS A 69 -9.48 17.01 3.57
CA LYS A 69 -10.51 16.65 2.58
C LYS A 69 -9.93 16.38 1.20
N ASP A 70 -8.83 17.06 0.89
CA ASP A 70 -8.19 17.01 -0.42
C ASP A 70 -6.73 16.55 -0.25
N HIS A 71 -6.54 15.24 -0.21
CA HIS A 71 -5.18 14.72 -0.20
C HIS A 71 -5.11 13.42 -0.97
N GLY A 72 -4.73 13.51 -2.19
CA GLY A 72 -4.51 12.33 -2.99
C GLY A 72 -5.28 12.34 -4.30
N TYR A 73 -5.59 11.17 -4.74
CA TYR A 73 -6.10 10.93 -6.07
C TYR A 73 -7.47 10.26 -5.99
N ASP A 74 -8.39 10.70 -6.84
CA ASP A 74 -9.77 10.19 -6.86
C ASP A 74 -9.85 8.73 -7.27
N LYS A 75 -8.83 8.23 -7.97
CA LYS A 75 -8.78 6.87 -8.49
C LYS A 75 -7.39 6.28 -8.27
N SER A 76 -7.38 5.05 -7.80
CA SER A 76 -6.17 4.25 -7.63
C SER A 76 -6.42 2.83 -8.13
N LEU A 77 -5.43 2.26 -8.83
CA LEU A 77 -5.49 0.89 -9.31
C LEU A 77 -4.77 -0.01 -8.31
N THR A 78 -5.54 -0.74 -7.53
CA THR A 78 -5.03 -1.64 -6.49
C THR A 78 -5.70 -3.01 -6.54
N GLY A 79 -5.12 -3.98 -5.84
CA GLY A 79 -5.72 -5.31 -5.71
C GLY A 79 -5.79 -6.11 -6.99
N VAL A 80 -4.86 -5.90 -7.91
CA VAL A 80 -4.80 -6.63 -9.18
C VAL A 80 -4.34 -8.06 -8.95
N SER A 81 -5.22 -9.04 -9.15
CA SER A 81 -4.87 -10.45 -9.13
C SER A 81 -4.44 -10.95 -10.51
N GLU A 82 -3.70 -12.06 -10.54
CA GLU A 82 -3.35 -12.74 -11.79
C GLU A 82 -4.60 -13.03 -12.65
N LYS A 83 -5.67 -13.49 -12.01
CA LYS A 83 -6.93 -13.78 -12.68
C LYS A 83 -7.52 -12.53 -13.34
N ASN A 84 -7.62 -11.43 -12.61
CA ASN A 84 -8.18 -10.18 -13.11
C ASN A 84 -7.33 -9.59 -14.24
N LEU A 85 -6.01 -9.62 -14.10
CA LEU A 85 -5.10 -9.15 -15.14
C LEU A 85 -5.23 -9.99 -16.42
N LYS A 86 -5.33 -11.31 -16.29
CA LYS A 86 -5.55 -12.20 -17.42
C LYS A 86 -6.89 -11.96 -18.11
N GLU A 87 -7.97 -11.75 -17.35
CA GLU A 87 -9.29 -11.40 -17.90
C GLU A 87 -9.24 -10.06 -18.64
N PHE A 88 -8.56 -9.06 -18.08
CA PHE A 88 -8.35 -7.77 -18.74
C PHE A 88 -7.60 -7.90 -20.07
N LEU A 89 -6.64 -8.80 -20.17
CA LEU A 89 -5.88 -9.11 -21.39
C LEU A 89 -6.62 -10.02 -22.39
N GLY A 90 -7.93 -10.25 -22.22
CA GLY A 90 -8.72 -11.08 -23.10
C GLY A 90 -8.61 -12.58 -22.82
N GLY A 91 -8.34 -12.97 -21.58
CA GLY A 91 -8.34 -14.35 -21.12
C GLY A 91 -7.00 -15.09 -21.28
N ASN A 92 -5.96 -14.43 -21.78
CA ASN A 92 -4.64 -15.04 -21.95
C ASN A 92 -3.50 -14.00 -21.84
N TRP A 93 -2.27 -14.47 -21.64
CA TRP A 93 -1.08 -13.63 -21.49
C TRP A 93 -0.42 -13.18 -22.79
N LYS A 94 -0.92 -13.68 -23.94
CA LYS A 94 -0.28 -13.45 -25.21
C LYS A 94 -0.12 -11.96 -25.55
N PRO A 95 -1.10 -11.08 -25.34
CA PRO A 95 -0.93 -9.65 -25.64
C PRO A 95 0.25 -9.02 -24.89
N LEU A 96 0.41 -9.33 -23.60
CA LEU A 96 1.53 -8.82 -22.82
C LEU A 96 2.87 -9.44 -23.26
N ILE A 97 2.88 -10.74 -23.55
CA ILE A 97 4.08 -11.44 -24.03
C ILE A 97 4.54 -10.88 -25.37
N ASP A 98 3.62 -10.61 -26.29
CA ASP A 98 3.92 -10.05 -27.60
C ASP A 98 4.55 -8.65 -27.48
N LEU A 99 4.02 -7.78 -26.60
CA LEU A 99 4.56 -6.44 -26.33
C LEU A 99 5.95 -6.46 -25.69
N ILE A 100 6.28 -7.51 -24.94
CA ILE A 100 7.62 -7.69 -24.39
C ILE A 100 8.55 -8.27 -25.48
N ALA A 101 8.07 -9.20 -26.28
CA ALA A 101 8.87 -9.86 -27.30
C ALA A 101 9.25 -8.92 -28.46
N ASP A 102 8.40 -7.98 -28.82
CA ASP A 102 8.67 -6.96 -29.86
C ASP A 102 9.44 -5.74 -29.31
N GLY A 103 9.66 -5.68 -27.98
CA GLY A 103 10.42 -4.62 -27.33
C GLY A 103 9.61 -3.34 -27.05
N THR A 104 8.31 -3.33 -27.27
CA THR A 104 7.42 -2.22 -26.89
C THR A 104 7.46 -2.02 -25.38
N ILE A 105 7.31 -3.10 -24.61
CA ILE A 105 7.60 -3.13 -23.17
C ILE A 105 8.99 -3.73 -22.98
N LYS A 106 9.93 -2.94 -22.51
CA LYS A 106 11.35 -3.37 -22.37
C LYS A 106 11.60 -4.39 -21.26
N GLY A 107 10.62 -4.59 -20.39
CA GLY A 107 10.67 -5.59 -19.33
C GLY A 107 9.62 -5.35 -18.27
N VAL A 108 9.56 -6.29 -17.32
CA VAL A 108 8.68 -6.21 -16.14
C VAL A 108 9.53 -6.28 -14.87
N VAL A 109 9.34 -5.37 -13.97
CA VAL A 109 10.08 -5.29 -12.69
C VAL A 109 9.13 -5.31 -11.51
N GLY A 110 9.39 -6.20 -10.56
CA GLY A 110 8.71 -6.22 -9.26
C GLY A 110 9.41 -5.28 -8.27
N VAL A 111 8.72 -4.22 -7.84
CA VAL A 111 9.17 -3.33 -6.76
C VAL A 111 8.34 -3.61 -5.54
N VAL A 112 8.86 -4.44 -4.65
CA VAL A 112 8.09 -5.01 -3.54
C VAL A 112 8.82 -4.83 -2.21
N GLY A 113 8.05 -4.74 -1.13
CA GLY A 113 8.60 -4.72 0.23
C GLY A 113 8.30 -3.46 1.00
N CYS A 114 9.20 -3.16 1.95
CA CYS A 114 9.08 -2.03 2.86
C CYS A 114 9.82 -0.80 2.33
N SER A 115 9.42 0.38 2.81
CA SER A 115 10.15 1.62 2.57
C SER A 115 11.49 1.63 3.31
N ASN A 116 12.53 2.17 2.66
CA ASN A 116 13.84 2.36 3.28
C ASN A 116 13.97 3.78 3.81
N MET A 117 13.80 3.95 5.10
CA MET A 117 13.86 5.26 5.76
C MET A 117 15.27 5.85 5.81
N THR A 118 16.31 5.04 5.59
CA THR A 118 17.71 5.52 5.60
C THR A 118 18.15 6.10 4.27
N ALA A 119 17.35 5.93 3.21
CA ALA A 119 17.62 6.41 1.86
C ALA A 119 16.97 7.77 1.55
N GLY A 120 16.90 8.67 2.50
CA GLY A 120 16.44 10.04 2.30
C GLY A 120 15.02 10.37 2.76
N GLY A 121 14.30 9.44 3.31
CA GLY A 121 12.94 9.60 3.80
C GLY A 121 12.02 8.47 3.37
N HIS A 122 10.81 8.46 3.92
CA HIS A 122 9.83 7.42 3.63
C HIS A 122 9.44 7.46 2.14
N ASP A 123 9.57 6.33 1.46
CA ASP A 123 9.20 6.08 0.06
C ASP A 123 9.98 6.83 -1.03
N VAL A 124 10.83 7.80 -0.71
CA VAL A 124 11.55 8.63 -1.70
C VAL A 124 12.30 7.77 -2.70
N HIS A 125 13.12 6.82 -2.23
CA HIS A 125 13.90 5.96 -3.11
C HIS A 125 13.02 5.08 -4.02
N THR A 126 11.96 4.50 -3.46
CA THR A 126 11.01 3.65 -4.19
C THR A 126 10.29 4.45 -5.30
N VAL A 127 9.81 5.64 -4.96
CA VAL A 127 9.11 6.53 -5.89
C VAL A 127 10.02 6.93 -7.06
N GLU A 128 11.24 7.39 -6.77
CA GLU A 128 12.17 7.80 -7.83
C GLU A 128 12.61 6.63 -8.71
N LEU A 129 12.85 5.45 -8.12
CA LEU A 129 13.15 4.24 -8.88
C LEU A 129 12.02 3.90 -9.85
N VAL A 130 10.77 3.89 -9.39
CA VAL A 130 9.61 3.57 -10.24
C VAL A 130 9.43 4.59 -11.35
N LYS A 131 9.55 5.89 -11.07
CA LYS A 131 9.50 6.93 -12.10
C LYS A 131 10.55 6.70 -13.19
N GLU A 132 11.78 6.35 -12.82
CA GLU A 132 12.83 6.09 -13.80
C GLU A 132 12.61 4.78 -14.60
N LEU A 133 11.99 3.77 -14.00
CA LEU A 133 11.65 2.53 -14.69
C LEU A 133 10.56 2.76 -15.74
N ILE A 134 9.45 3.42 -15.36
CA ILE A 134 8.33 3.66 -16.30
C ILE A 134 8.71 4.58 -17.44
N LYS A 135 9.57 5.59 -17.22
CA LYS A 135 10.15 6.43 -18.30
C LYS A 135 10.92 5.62 -19.35
N LYS A 136 11.44 4.47 -18.96
CA LYS A 136 12.20 3.56 -19.83
C LYS A 136 11.37 2.46 -20.44
N ASP A 137 10.06 2.61 -20.49
CA ASP A 137 9.11 1.61 -21.00
C ASP A 137 9.16 0.26 -20.24
N ILE A 138 9.42 0.29 -18.95
CA ILE A 138 9.41 -0.88 -18.07
C ILE A 138 8.10 -0.90 -17.30
N LEU A 139 7.36 -2.01 -17.40
CA LEU A 139 6.17 -2.24 -16.60
C LEU A 139 6.55 -2.56 -15.16
N VAL A 140 5.99 -1.84 -14.19
CA VAL A 140 6.26 -2.06 -12.78
C VAL A 140 5.07 -2.71 -12.09
N LEU A 141 5.35 -3.78 -11.36
CA LEU A 141 4.42 -4.42 -10.44
C LEU A 141 4.88 -4.14 -9.00
N SER A 142 3.96 -3.78 -8.14
CA SER A 142 4.31 -3.42 -6.76
C SER A 142 3.47 -4.18 -5.74
N ALA A 143 4.05 -4.43 -4.57
CA ALA A 143 3.36 -5.03 -3.44
C ALA A 143 3.95 -4.57 -2.10
N GLY A 144 3.11 -4.55 -1.06
CA GLY A 144 3.50 -4.16 0.30
C GLY A 144 3.54 -2.64 0.50
N CYS A 145 4.39 -2.18 1.41
CA CYS A 145 4.51 -0.75 1.72
C CYS A 145 4.97 0.10 0.52
N SER A 146 5.73 -0.49 -0.40
CA SER A 146 6.12 0.17 -1.66
C SER A 146 4.89 0.64 -2.46
N THR A 147 3.83 -0.18 -2.53
CA THR A 147 2.58 0.19 -3.21
C THR A 147 1.93 1.41 -2.56
N GLY A 148 1.85 1.45 -1.22
CA GLY A 148 1.30 2.61 -0.51
C GLY A 148 2.08 3.91 -0.79
N GLY A 149 3.41 3.82 -0.87
CA GLY A 149 4.24 4.97 -1.25
C GLY A 149 3.99 5.46 -2.68
N LEU A 150 3.81 4.54 -3.62
CA LEU A 150 3.46 4.87 -5.01
C LEU A 150 2.06 5.47 -5.13
N GLU A 151 1.10 4.95 -4.35
CA GLU A 151 -0.26 5.47 -4.30
C GLU A 151 -0.30 6.93 -3.79
N ASN A 152 0.43 7.22 -2.71
CA ASN A 152 0.50 8.57 -2.13
C ASN A 152 0.98 9.66 -3.09
N VAL A 153 1.76 9.30 -4.10
CA VAL A 153 2.26 10.24 -5.12
C VAL A 153 1.56 10.09 -6.48
N GLY A 154 0.48 9.33 -6.55
CA GLY A 154 -0.34 9.16 -7.74
C GLY A 154 0.20 8.22 -8.80
N LEU A 155 1.28 7.47 -8.52
CA LEU A 155 1.81 6.49 -9.47
C LEU A 155 0.93 5.26 -9.67
N MET A 156 -0.11 5.10 -8.84
CA MET A 156 -1.16 4.08 -8.99
C MET A 156 -2.44 4.64 -9.61
N SER A 157 -2.45 5.89 -10.04
CA SER A 157 -3.58 6.54 -10.71
C SER A 157 -3.44 6.50 -12.24
N PRO A 158 -4.54 6.65 -13.00
CA PRO A 158 -4.47 6.75 -14.45
C PRO A 158 -3.54 7.85 -14.96
N GLY A 159 -3.40 8.96 -14.23
CA GLY A 159 -2.50 10.06 -14.58
C GLY A 159 -1.02 9.71 -14.59
N ALA A 160 -0.63 8.58 -14.00
CA ALA A 160 0.77 8.12 -14.03
C ALA A 160 1.27 7.81 -15.45
N GLU A 161 0.37 7.57 -16.41
CA GLU A 161 0.72 7.38 -17.83
C GLU A 161 1.54 8.55 -18.39
N GLU A 162 1.33 9.76 -17.90
CA GLU A 162 2.07 10.95 -18.34
C GLU A 162 3.57 10.89 -18.05
N LEU A 163 3.96 10.09 -17.07
CA LEU A 163 5.36 9.87 -16.69
C LEU A 163 5.99 8.69 -17.43
N ALA A 164 5.21 7.89 -18.13
CA ALA A 164 5.68 6.71 -18.84
C ALA A 164 6.47 7.10 -20.12
N GLY A 165 7.34 6.20 -20.55
CA GLY A 165 7.98 6.30 -21.86
C GLY A 165 6.96 6.19 -22.99
N GLU A 166 7.35 6.61 -24.19
CA GLU A 166 6.44 6.70 -25.35
C GLU A 166 5.75 5.38 -25.69
N ASN A 167 6.47 4.27 -25.57
CA ASN A 167 5.92 2.95 -25.90
C ASN A 167 4.96 2.47 -24.82
N LEU A 168 5.34 2.57 -23.55
CA LEU A 168 4.49 2.17 -22.43
C LEU A 168 3.22 3.04 -22.39
N LYS A 169 3.34 4.34 -22.63
CA LYS A 169 2.21 5.29 -22.72
C LYS A 169 1.23 4.91 -23.83
N ALA A 170 1.74 4.45 -24.97
CA ALA A 170 0.89 4.03 -26.10
C ALA A 170 0.07 2.76 -25.77
N VAL A 171 0.60 1.89 -24.93
CA VAL A 171 -0.06 0.64 -24.49
C VAL A 171 -1.11 0.90 -23.41
N CYS A 172 -0.92 1.91 -22.56
CA CYS A 172 -1.81 2.24 -21.44
C CYS A 172 -3.10 2.99 -21.86
N LYS A 173 -3.24 3.32 -23.14
CA LYS A 173 -4.44 3.94 -23.73
C LYS A 173 -5.45 2.88 -24.13
#